data_1e741140a8fe9d19924fc5ff789a4c5e
#
_entry.id   1e741140a8fe9d19924fc5ff789a4c5e
#
_cell.length_a   1.000
_cell.length_b   1.000
_cell.length_c   1.000
_cell.angle_alpha   90.00
_cell.angle_beta   90.00
_cell.angle_gamma   90.00
#
_symmetry.space_group_name_H-M   'P 1'
#
loop_
_entity.id
_entity.type
_entity.pdbx_description
1 polymer ?
#
loop_
_entity_poly.entity_id
_entity_poly.type
_entity_poly.pdbx_seq_one_letter_code
_entity_poly.pdbx_strand_id
1 'polypeptide(L)'
;MTRYLVDTNVISEVAPTIAKSRPDLLAWMDSHSADLYLSAVTIAEISDGIAKAKREGAHRKASRLSEWLQALLHLYGSRVLTFDTAIAEIAGELSDLARGRGHSPGFADIAIAATARQHDLIILSRDQRDFAAMDAAILNPFQKLPPSK
;
A
#
# COMPACT_ATOMS: atom_id res chain seq x y z
N MET A 1 8.38 9.02 16.45
CA MET A 1 7.76 7.71 16.18
C MET A 1 7.69 7.49 14.69
N THR A 2 8.12 6.33 14.25
CA THR A 2 8.09 5.99 12.83
C THR A 2 6.73 5.44 12.46
N ARG A 3 6.16 5.98 11.37
CA ARG A 3 4.87 5.55 10.83
C ARG A 3 5.04 5.17 9.37
N TYR A 4 4.25 4.22 8.93
CA TYR A 4 4.44 3.61 7.62
C TYR A 4 3.15 3.64 6.80
N LEU A 5 3.31 3.85 5.49
CA LEU A 5 2.24 3.65 4.51
C LEU A 5 2.51 2.31 3.80
N VAL A 6 1.60 1.37 3.95
CA VAL A 6 1.76 0.01 3.41
C VAL A 6 1.26 -0.03 1.97
N ASP A 7 2.18 -0.30 1.03
CA ASP A 7 1.82 -0.43 -0.37
C ASP A 7 1.01 -1.71 -0.62
N THR A 8 0.25 -1.72 -1.70
CA THR A 8 -0.65 -2.82 -2.06
C THR A 8 0.09 -4.15 -2.17
N ASN A 9 1.30 -4.17 -2.73
CA ASN A 9 2.07 -5.41 -2.86
C ASN A 9 2.49 -6.02 -1.51
N VAL A 10 2.58 -5.20 -0.47
CA VAL A 10 2.91 -5.67 0.89
C VAL A 10 1.64 -6.17 1.61
N ILE A 11 0.57 -5.37 1.60
CA ILE A 11 -0.67 -5.78 2.28
C ILE A 11 -1.29 -7.02 1.63
N SER A 12 -1.15 -7.16 0.31
CA SER A 12 -1.67 -8.32 -0.42
C SER A 12 -0.92 -9.61 -0.08
N GLU A 13 0.33 -9.52 0.33
CA GLU A 13 1.12 -10.70 0.72
C GLU A 13 0.59 -11.36 2.00
N VAL A 14 -0.12 -10.63 2.84
CA VAL A 14 -0.75 -11.17 4.05
C VAL A 14 -2.23 -11.48 3.86
N ALA A 15 -2.74 -11.41 2.62
CA ALA A 15 -4.11 -11.76 2.29
C ALA A 15 -4.35 -13.27 2.49
N PRO A 16 -5.58 -13.68 2.88
CA PRO A 16 -5.88 -15.08 3.20
C PRO A 16 -5.84 -16.02 2.00
N THR A 17 -5.80 -15.49 0.76
CA THR A 17 -5.77 -16.28 -0.47
C THR A 17 -4.36 -16.56 -0.97
N ILE A 18 -3.32 -16.06 -0.29
CA ILE A 18 -1.94 -16.31 -0.65
C ILE A 18 -1.50 -17.64 -0.05
N ALA A 19 -0.97 -18.54 -0.89
CA ALA A 19 -0.58 -19.88 -0.50
C ALA A 19 0.63 -19.93 0.44
N LYS A 20 1.53 -18.96 0.31
CA LYS A 20 2.70 -18.81 1.18
C LYS A 20 2.55 -17.57 2.01
N SER A 21 2.30 -17.75 3.29
CA SER A 21 2.32 -16.63 4.21
C SER A 21 3.75 -16.28 4.62
N ARG A 22 3.96 -15.04 4.99
CA ARG A 22 5.18 -14.55 5.61
C ARG A 22 4.87 -14.34 7.09
N PRO A 23 5.04 -15.40 7.95
CA PRO A 23 4.68 -15.26 9.36
C PRO A 23 5.46 -14.16 10.08
N ASP A 24 6.72 -13.96 9.69
CA ASP A 24 7.56 -12.88 10.23
C ASP A 24 7.00 -11.49 9.90
N LEU A 25 6.59 -11.27 8.66
CA LEU A 25 6.01 -10.02 8.21
C LEU A 25 4.66 -9.77 8.90
N LEU A 26 3.80 -10.79 8.93
CA LEU A 26 2.49 -10.69 9.57
C LEU A 26 2.63 -10.36 11.06
N ALA A 27 3.52 -11.05 11.77
CA ALA A 27 3.78 -10.79 13.19
C ALA A 27 4.30 -9.37 13.42
N TRP A 28 5.20 -8.90 12.55
CA TRP A 28 5.71 -7.52 12.63
C TRP A 28 4.59 -6.52 12.41
N MET A 29 3.75 -6.73 11.40
CA MET A 29 2.61 -5.85 11.11
C MET A 29 1.61 -5.82 12.27
N ASP A 30 1.32 -6.96 12.86
CA ASP A 30 0.39 -7.05 14.00
C ASP A 30 0.93 -6.27 15.21
N SER A 31 2.22 -6.39 15.50
CA SER A 31 2.83 -5.69 16.63
C SER A 31 3.02 -4.19 16.40
N HIS A 32 2.95 -3.73 15.15
CA HIS A 32 3.10 -2.32 14.78
C HIS A 32 1.82 -1.73 14.17
N SER A 33 0.68 -2.39 14.34
CA SER A 33 -0.56 -2.03 13.63
C SER A 33 -0.99 -0.58 13.82
N ALA A 34 -0.75 0.00 14.99
CA ALA A 34 -1.09 1.40 15.26
C ALA A 34 -0.26 2.40 14.43
N ASP A 35 0.89 2.00 13.95
CA ASP A 35 1.81 2.83 13.15
C ASP A 35 1.66 2.60 11.65
N LEU A 36 0.75 1.72 11.23
CA LEU A 36 0.53 1.39 9.84
C LEU A 36 -0.69 2.12 9.27
N TYR A 37 -0.55 2.62 8.06
CA TYR A 37 -1.57 3.35 7.31
C TYR A 37 -1.74 2.72 5.94
N LEU A 38 -2.94 2.85 5.38
CA LEU A 38 -3.26 2.45 4.02
C LEU A 38 -3.73 3.66 3.22
N SER A 39 -3.54 3.59 1.90
CA SER A 39 -4.13 4.56 0.98
C SER A 39 -5.50 4.09 0.51
N ALA A 40 -6.42 5.02 0.28
CA ALA A 40 -7.69 4.73 -0.39
C ALA A 40 -7.46 4.11 -1.78
N VAL A 41 -6.34 4.43 -2.44
CA VAL A 41 -5.96 3.83 -3.72
C VAL A 41 -5.70 2.33 -3.56
N THR A 42 -5.09 1.91 -2.46
CA THR A 42 -4.90 0.48 -2.14
C THR A 42 -6.25 -0.23 -1.99
N ILE A 43 -7.21 0.43 -1.36
CA ILE A 43 -8.57 -0.11 -1.25
C ILE A 43 -9.20 -0.30 -2.64
N ALA A 44 -9.00 0.67 -3.54
CA ALA A 44 -9.48 0.56 -4.92
C ALA A 44 -8.85 -0.63 -5.66
N GLU A 45 -7.55 -0.83 -5.49
CA GLU A 45 -6.84 -1.95 -6.11
C GLU A 45 -7.32 -3.31 -5.59
N ILE A 46 -7.53 -3.43 -4.28
CA ILE A 46 -8.08 -4.64 -3.67
C ILE A 46 -9.50 -4.90 -4.20
N SER A 47 -10.35 -3.87 -4.23
CA SER A 47 -11.72 -3.97 -4.74
C SER A 47 -11.77 -4.38 -6.20
N ASP A 48 -10.85 -3.85 -7.02
CA ASP A 48 -10.70 -4.24 -8.41
C ASP A 48 -10.35 -5.73 -8.53
N GLY A 49 -9.42 -6.20 -7.72
CA GLY A 49 -9.04 -7.62 -7.66
C GLY A 49 -10.20 -8.53 -7.28
N ILE A 50 -11.04 -8.11 -6.35
CA ILE A 50 -12.26 -8.84 -5.95
C ILE A 50 -13.24 -8.92 -7.12
N ALA A 51 -13.50 -7.79 -7.78
CA ALA A 51 -14.39 -7.73 -8.93
C ALA A 51 -13.90 -8.63 -10.09
N LYS A 52 -12.60 -8.62 -10.34
CA LYS A 52 -11.96 -9.47 -11.33
C LYS A 52 -12.15 -10.96 -11.00
N ALA A 53 -11.94 -11.34 -9.73
CA ALA A 53 -12.15 -12.72 -9.29
C ALA A 53 -13.59 -13.18 -9.51
N LYS A 54 -14.57 -12.32 -9.22
CA LYS A 54 -16.00 -12.61 -9.49
C LYS A 54 -16.26 -12.84 -10.98
N ARG A 55 -15.75 -11.94 -11.81
CA ARG A 55 -15.93 -12.01 -13.27
C ARG A 55 -15.31 -13.28 -13.86
N GLU A 56 -14.20 -13.74 -13.31
CA GLU A 56 -13.50 -14.95 -13.75
C GLU A 56 -14.09 -16.23 -13.14
N GLY A 57 -15.15 -16.13 -12.34
CA GLY A 57 -15.81 -17.28 -11.73
C GLY A 57 -15.15 -17.79 -10.46
N ALA A 58 -14.13 -17.11 -9.94
CA ALA A 58 -13.44 -17.49 -8.70
C ALA A 58 -14.21 -16.96 -7.47
N HIS A 59 -15.45 -17.45 -7.29
CA HIS A 59 -16.39 -16.90 -6.31
C HIS A 59 -15.94 -17.11 -4.87
N ARG A 60 -15.30 -18.25 -4.56
CA ARG A 60 -14.79 -18.52 -3.20
C ARG A 60 -13.65 -17.57 -2.85
N LYS A 61 -12.74 -17.37 -3.79
CA LYS A 61 -11.63 -16.41 -3.63
C LYS A 61 -12.17 -14.99 -3.45
N ALA A 62 -13.12 -14.58 -4.28
CA ALA A 62 -13.74 -13.26 -4.19
C ALA A 62 -14.41 -13.05 -2.84
N SER A 63 -15.13 -14.05 -2.32
CA SER A 63 -15.78 -13.98 -1.02
C SER A 63 -14.77 -13.81 0.12
N ARG A 64 -13.70 -14.59 0.11
CA ARG A 64 -12.64 -14.51 1.14
C ARG A 64 -11.92 -13.16 1.11
N LEU A 65 -11.62 -12.65 -0.08
CA LEU A 65 -11.00 -11.32 -0.24
C LEU A 65 -11.94 -10.21 0.21
N SER A 66 -13.23 -10.34 -0.07
CA SER A 66 -14.24 -9.36 0.36
C SER A 66 -14.34 -9.29 1.88
N GLU A 67 -14.37 -10.43 2.56
CA GLU A 67 -14.37 -10.50 4.02
C GLU A 67 -13.10 -9.89 4.60
N TRP A 68 -11.95 -10.19 4.00
CA TRP A 68 -10.67 -9.62 4.41
C TRP A 68 -10.64 -8.12 4.24
N LEU A 69 -11.16 -7.59 3.13
CA LEU A 69 -11.24 -6.15 2.90
C LEU A 69 -12.06 -5.47 3.98
N GLN A 70 -13.22 -6.05 4.36
CA GLN A 70 -14.04 -5.49 5.44
C GLN A 70 -13.30 -5.50 6.77
N ALA A 71 -12.53 -6.55 7.05
CA ALA A 71 -11.70 -6.61 8.25
C ALA A 71 -10.60 -5.54 8.24
N LEU A 72 -9.96 -5.30 7.09
CA LEU A 72 -8.97 -4.23 6.94
C LEU A 72 -9.58 -2.85 7.20
N LEU A 73 -10.74 -2.58 6.60
CA LEU A 73 -11.42 -1.30 6.77
C LEU A 73 -11.82 -1.06 8.23
N HIS A 74 -12.22 -2.12 8.93
CA HIS A 74 -12.54 -2.04 10.35
C HIS A 74 -11.29 -1.81 11.19
N LEU A 75 -10.22 -2.56 10.93
CA LEU A 75 -8.98 -2.47 11.69
C LEU A 75 -8.28 -1.12 11.50
N TYR A 76 -8.14 -0.68 10.24
CA TYR A 76 -7.42 0.55 9.94
C TYR A 76 -8.26 1.79 10.22
N GLY A 77 -9.58 1.76 9.96
CA GLY A 77 -10.47 2.89 10.25
C GLY A 77 -9.97 4.20 9.63
N SER A 78 -9.76 5.21 10.46
CA SER A 78 -9.26 6.52 10.03
C SER A 78 -7.82 6.50 9.51
N ARG A 79 -7.11 5.40 9.68
CA ARG A 79 -5.75 5.21 9.12
C ARG A 79 -5.78 4.74 7.67
N VAL A 80 -6.95 4.64 7.04
CA VAL A 80 -7.10 4.60 5.59
C VAL A 80 -7.16 6.05 5.12
N LEU A 81 -6.11 6.50 4.44
CA LEU A 81 -5.93 7.90 4.07
C LEU A 81 -6.57 8.18 2.71
N THR A 82 -7.32 9.27 2.63
CA THR A 82 -7.98 9.69 1.40
C THR A 82 -7.01 10.33 0.42
N PHE A 83 -7.35 10.29 -0.86
CA PHE A 83 -6.66 11.03 -1.92
C PHE A 83 -7.42 12.34 -2.12
N ASP A 84 -6.97 13.39 -1.46
CA ASP A 84 -7.61 14.71 -1.49
C ASP A 84 -6.92 15.67 -2.46
N THR A 85 -7.41 16.90 -2.52
CA THR A 85 -6.89 17.93 -3.44
C THR A 85 -5.42 18.26 -3.14
N ALA A 86 -5.04 18.36 -1.88
CA ALA A 86 -3.66 18.66 -1.50
C ALA A 86 -2.72 17.54 -1.97
N ILE A 87 -3.11 16.29 -1.79
CA ILE A 87 -2.34 15.14 -2.25
C ILE A 87 -2.30 15.11 -3.79
N ALA A 88 -3.40 15.47 -4.45
CA ALA A 88 -3.46 15.54 -5.92
C ALA A 88 -2.43 16.53 -6.49
N GLU A 89 -2.26 17.68 -5.86
CA GLU A 89 -1.24 18.65 -6.29
C GLU A 89 0.18 18.08 -6.14
N ILE A 90 0.47 17.42 -5.01
CA ILE A 90 1.76 16.75 -4.79
C ILE A 90 1.96 15.64 -5.83
N ALA A 91 0.91 14.89 -6.14
CA ALA A 91 0.98 13.82 -7.13
C ALA A 91 1.40 14.35 -8.50
N GLY A 92 0.87 15.49 -8.93
CA GLY A 92 1.29 16.15 -10.17
C GLY A 92 2.77 16.52 -10.18
N GLU A 93 3.26 17.09 -9.09
CA GLU A 93 4.68 17.45 -8.93
C GLU A 93 5.58 16.21 -8.97
N LEU A 94 5.19 15.14 -8.28
CA LEU A 94 5.97 13.90 -8.25
C LEU A 94 6.00 13.18 -9.60
N SER A 95 4.88 13.21 -10.32
CA SER A 95 4.80 12.66 -11.67
C SER A 95 5.79 13.35 -12.60
N ASP A 96 5.85 14.67 -12.54
CA ASP A 96 6.78 15.45 -13.37
C ASP A 96 8.24 15.22 -12.95
N LEU A 97 8.51 15.15 -11.66
CA LEU A 97 9.84 14.85 -11.13
C LEU A 97 10.35 13.51 -11.68
N ALA A 98 9.53 12.47 -11.61
CA ALA A 98 9.87 11.14 -12.11
C ALA A 98 10.12 11.15 -13.61
N ARG A 99 9.28 11.86 -14.37
CA ARG A 99 9.41 12.00 -15.82
C ARG A 99 10.73 12.67 -16.19
N GLY A 100 11.12 13.72 -15.45
CA GLY A 100 12.41 14.40 -15.65
C GLY A 100 13.61 13.50 -15.40
N ARG A 101 13.43 12.43 -14.64
CA ARG A 101 14.46 11.42 -14.34
C ARG A 101 14.34 10.18 -15.24
N GLY A 102 13.50 10.23 -16.26
CA GLY A 102 13.32 9.14 -17.22
C GLY A 102 12.43 7.99 -16.72
N HIS A 103 11.57 8.24 -15.72
CA HIS A 103 10.66 7.25 -15.18
C HIS A 103 9.21 7.62 -15.46
N SER A 104 8.35 6.61 -15.57
CA SER A 104 6.90 6.79 -15.77
C SER A 104 6.15 5.87 -14.81
N PRO A 105 6.14 6.17 -13.50
CA PRO A 105 5.39 5.38 -12.54
C PRO A 105 3.89 5.37 -12.88
N GLY A 106 3.20 4.29 -12.53
CA GLY A 106 1.76 4.24 -12.63
C GLY A 106 1.09 5.21 -11.66
N PHE A 107 -0.16 5.54 -11.94
CA PHE A 107 -0.91 6.49 -11.10
C PHE A 107 -0.99 6.03 -9.64
N ALA A 108 -1.20 4.72 -9.38
CA ALA A 108 -1.28 4.20 -8.03
C ALA A 108 0.00 4.49 -7.22
N ASP A 109 1.19 4.27 -7.82
CA ASP A 109 2.46 4.53 -7.17
C ASP A 109 2.66 6.02 -6.89
N ILE A 110 2.26 6.87 -7.85
CA ILE A 110 2.33 8.33 -7.68
C ILE A 110 1.42 8.77 -6.53
N ALA A 111 0.20 8.24 -6.48
CA ALA A 111 -0.77 8.56 -5.43
C ALA A 111 -0.27 8.13 -4.04
N ILE A 112 0.34 6.95 -3.95
CA ILE A 112 0.92 6.45 -2.71
C ILE A 112 2.10 7.31 -2.27
N ALA A 113 3.00 7.67 -3.19
CA ALA A 113 4.13 8.53 -2.88
C ALA A 113 3.67 9.92 -2.41
N ALA A 114 2.68 10.49 -3.05
CA ALA A 114 2.11 11.80 -2.68
C ALA A 114 1.44 11.74 -1.29
N THR A 115 0.71 10.67 -1.00
CA THR A 115 0.08 10.46 0.30
C THR A 115 1.14 10.34 1.40
N ALA A 116 2.20 9.58 1.16
CA ALA A 116 3.30 9.43 2.10
C ALA A 116 3.98 10.76 2.39
N ARG A 117 4.19 11.58 1.37
CA ARG A 117 4.80 12.91 1.53
C ARG A 117 3.90 13.81 2.38
N GLN A 118 2.62 13.86 2.08
CA GLN A 118 1.67 14.71 2.80
C GLN A 118 1.61 14.37 4.29
N HIS A 119 1.70 13.11 4.62
CA HIS A 119 1.54 12.62 6.00
C HIS A 119 2.86 12.26 6.68
N ASP A 120 3.99 12.50 6.03
CA ASP A 120 5.33 12.20 6.55
C ASP A 120 5.45 10.72 6.94
N LEU A 121 5.16 9.83 6.01
CA LEU A 121 5.19 8.39 6.20
C LEU A 121 6.31 7.76 5.38
N ILE A 122 6.86 6.66 5.90
CA ILE A 122 7.77 5.80 5.15
C ILE A 122 6.92 4.74 4.42
N ILE A 123 7.16 4.57 3.13
CA ILE A 123 6.44 3.57 2.33
C ILE A 123 7.07 2.20 2.57
N LEU A 124 6.24 1.20 2.85
CA LEU A 124 6.64 -0.21 2.82
C LEU A 124 6.22 -0.79 1.49
N SER A 125 7.19 -1.14 0.64
CA SER A 125 6.92 -1.69 -0.69
C SER A 125 8.07 -2.58 -1.17
N ARG A 126 7.73 -3.54 -2.01
CA ARG A 126 8.71 -4.32 -2.77
C ARG A 126 9.31 -3.50 -3.92
N ASP A 127 8.54 -2.57 -4.47
CA ASP A 127 8.90 -1.78 -5.65
C ASP A 127 9.61 -0.49 -5.23
N GLN A 128 10.94 -0.54 -5.15
CA GLN A 128 11.74 0.60 -4.72
C GLN A 128 12.10 1.56 -5.86
N ARG A 129 12.11 1.08 -7.09
CA ARG A 129 12.65 1.82 -8.23
C ARG A 129 11.85 3.09 -8.55
N ASP A 130 10.54 2.96 -8.74
CA ASP A 130 9.68 4.08 -9.09
C ASP A 130 9.54 5.07 -7.93
N PHE A 131 9.49 4.56 -6.71
CA PHE A 131 9.42 5.41 -5.52
C PHE A 131 10.72 6.20 -5.32
N ALA A 132 11.88 5.60 -5.60
CA ALA A 132 13.16 6.31 -5.53
C ALA A 132 13.21 7.48 -6.51
N ALA A 133 12.61 7.33 -7.71
CA ALA A 133 12.54 8.39 -8.72
C ALA A 133 11.67 9.58 -8.25
N MET A 134 10.85 9.40 -7.24
CA MET A 134 10.00 10.42 -6.64
C MET A 134 10.51 10.91 -5.27
N ASP A 135 11.75 10.57 -4.92
CA ASP A 135 12.37 10.91 -3.63
C ASP A 135 11.56 10.45 -2.42
N ALA A 136 10.81 9.38 -2.55
CA ALA A 136 10.03 8.83 -1.45
C ALA A 136 10.91 8.09 -0.45
N ALA A 137 10.61 8.23 0.83
CA ALA A 137 11.21 7.39 1.87
C ALA A 137 10.58 6.01 1.80
N ILE A 138 11.39 4.99 1.56
CA ILE A 138 10.91 3.64 1.28
C ILE A 138 11.78 2.57 1.94
N LEU A 139 11.12 1.53 2.45
CA LEU A 139 11.75 0.31 2.94
C LEU A 139 11.09 -0.91 2.29
N ASN A 140 11.90 -1.92 1.95
CA ASN A 140 11.36 -3.19 1.46
C ASN A 140 11.34 -4.21 2.60
N PRO A 141 10.14 -4.51 3.17
CA PRO A 141 10.04 -5.41 4.31
C PRO A 141 10.30 -6.88 3.94
N PHE A 142 10.34 -7.21 2.65
CA PHE A 142 10.66 -8.55 2.18
C PHE A 142 12.17 -8.83 2.23
N GLN A 143 12.99 -7.78 2.15
CA GLN A 143 14.44 -7.88 2.28
C GLN A 143 14.86 -7.82 3.74
N LYS A 144 14.29 -6.90 4.49
CA LYS A 144 14.57 -6.70 5.90
C LYS A 144 13.38 -6.03 6.57
N LEU A 145 12.91 -6.62 7.67
CA LEU A 145 11.85 -6.00 8.46
C LEU A 145 12.33 -4.68 9.05
N PRO A 146 11.43 -3.66 9.14
CA PRO A 146 11.78 -2.42 9.79
C PRO A 146 12.12 -2.64 11.26
N PRO A 147 12.93 -1.75 11.87
CA PRO A 147 13.31 -1.90 13.26
C PRO A 147 12.08 -1.91 14.18
N SER A 148 12.09 -2.78 15.16
CA SER A 148 11.15 -2.73 16.27
C SER A 148 11.62 -1.70 17.30
N LYS A 149 10.66 -1.10 18.00
CA LYS A 149 10.98 -0.16 19.08
C LYS A 149 11.68 -0.87 20.23
#